data_ee68eb1bcd3962bb58d0a3e294583a8a
#
_entry.id   ee68eb1bcd3962bb58d0a3e294583a8a
#
_cell.length_a   1.000
_cell.length_b   1.000
_cell.length_c   1.000
_cell.angle_alpha   90.00
_cell.angle_beta   90.00
_cell.angle_gamma   90.00
#
_symmetry.space_group_name_H-M   'P 1'
#
loop_
_entity.id
_entity.type
_entity.pdbx_description
1 polymer ?
#
loop_
_entity_poly.entity_id
_entity_poly.type
_entity_poly.pdbx_seq_one_letter_code
_entity_poly.pdbx_strand_id
1 'polypeptide(L)'
;MEKSLEYTLNNFNPKDIDSIFKVYESNEPYFILSGGVPATLNTIHENIEEVPPNTDPGFKHYSVVKFHEDIIGIIDYVEMYPDEDAVYIGLFLIDKPRQGLGHGKRFIQNFEVQMKEKGYHRIRLGVLKNNISGFKFWEN
;
A
#
# COMPACT_ATOMS: atom_id res chain seq x y z
N MET A 1 -24.86 10.92 -9.36
CA MET A 1 -24.96 10.01 -8.30
C MET A 1 -23.62 9.49 -7.88
N GLU A 2 -23.50 9.40 -6.62
CA GLU A 2 -22.29 8.98 -6.11
C GLU A 2 -22.13 7.51 -6.18
N LYS A 3 -21.10 7.09 -6.81
CA LYS A 3 -20.85 5.70 -6.85
C LYS A 3 -20.23 5.28 -5.55
N SER A 4 -20.83 4.33 -4.92
CA SER A 4 -20.30 3.81 -3.70
C SER A 4 -18.94 3.20 -3.98
N LEU A 5 -17.96 3.58 -3.23
CA LEU A 5 -16.64 3.01 -3.40
C LEU A 5 -16.58 1.65 -2.72
N GLU A 6 -16.14 0.65 -3.46
CA GLU A 6 -15.95 -0.67 -2.88
C GLU A 6 -14.81 -0.67 -1.89
N TYR A 7 -13.83 0.20 -2.10
CA TYR A 7 -12.63 0.24 -1.28
C TYR A 7 -12.54 1.58 -0.58
N THR A 8 -12.15 1.54 0.68
CA THR A 8 -11.90 2.77 1.42
C THR A 8 -10.53 2.70 2.05
N LEU A 9 -9.94 3.87 2.24
CA LEU A 9 -8.66 4.02 2.92
C LEU A 9 -8.91 4.66 4.26
N ASN A 10 -8.36 4.07 5.30
CA ASN A 10 -8.41 4.66 6.62
C ASN A 10 -7.00 4.76 7.15
N ASN A 11 -6.65 5.93 7.69
CA ASN A 11 -5.34 6.12 8.27
C ASN A 11 -5.10 5.09 9.36
N PHE A 12 -3.83 4.79 9.59
CA PHE A 12 -3.46 3.83 10.61
C PHE A 12 -4.09 4.17 11.95
N ASN A 13 -4.62 3.15 12.59
CA ASN A 13 -5.15 3.26 13.94
C ASN A 13 -4.59 2.08 14.74
N PRO A 14 -4.05 2.32 15.94
CA PRO A 14 -3.45 1.21 16.71
C PRO A 14 -4.37 0.03 16.95
N LYS A 15 -5.67 0.26 16.98
CA LYS A 15 -6.61 -0.85 17.18
C LYS A 15 -6.62 -1.84 16.03
N ASP A 16 -6.08 -1.45 14.87
CA ASP A 16 -6.06 -2.31 13.69
C ASP A 16 -4.77 -3.12 13.57
N ILE A 17 -3.88 -3.03 14.56
CA ILE A 17 -2.55 -3.62 14.45
C ILE A 17 -2.57 -5.12 14.18
N ASP A 18 -3.50 -5.83 14.83
CA ASP A 18 -3.56 -7.29 14.64
C ASP A 18 -4.00 -7.65 13.23
N SER A 19 -4.96 -6.91 12.70
CA SER A 19 -5.41 -7.13 11.32
C SER A 19 -4.31 -6.82 10.32
N ILE A 20 -3.56 -5.75 10.59
CA ILE A 20 -2.44 -5.37 9.74
C ILE A 20 -1.36 -6.44 9.78
N PHE A 21 -1.07 -6.96 10.98
CA PHE A 21 -0.04 -7.99 11.10
C PHE A 21 -0.43 -9.25 10.33
N LYS A 22 -1.70 -9.60 10.31
CA LYS A 22 -2.15 -10.74 9.51
C LYS A 22 -1.84 -10.55 8.03
N VAL A 23 -2.01 -9.33 7.54
CA VAL A 23 -1.68 -9.03 6.15
C VAL A 23 -0.19 -9.22 5.91
N TYR A 24 0.65 -8.73 6.82
CA TYR A 24 2.09 -8.90 6.71
C TYR A 24 2.46 -10.38 6.76
N GLU A 25 1.91 -11.10 7.73
CA GLU A 25 2.21 -12.52 7.92
C GLU A 25 1.89 -13.33 6.69
N SER A 26 0.74 -13.05 6.08
CA SER A 26 0.29 -13.79 4.90
C SER A 26 1.16 -13.48 3.68
N ASN A 27 1.95 -12.41 3.73
CA ASN A 27 2.86 -12.03 2.66
C ASN A 27 4.32 -12.27 3.05
N GLU A 28 4.56 -13.28 3.87
CA GLU A 28 5.91 -13.58 4.34
C GLU A 28 6.96 -13.70 3.24
N PRO A 29 6.66 -14.35 2.09
CA PRO A 29 7.68 -14.43 1.03
C PRO A 29 8.20 -13.08 0.58
N TYR A 30 7.34 -12.07 0.55
CA TYR A 30 7.76 -10.73 0.18
C TYR A 30 8.79 -10.20 1.17
N PHE A 31 8.56 -10.41 2.47
CA PHE A 31 9.46 -9.88 3.49
C PHE A 31 10.77 -10.65 3.54
N ILE A 32 10.73 -11.94 3.28
CA ILE A 32 11.95 -12.72 3.18
C ILE A 32 12.80 -12.22 2.01
N LEU A 33 12.16 -11.93 0.86
CA LEU A 33 12.89 -11.44 -0.30
C LEU A 33 13.48 -10.05 -0.07
N SER A 34 12.77 -9.19 0.65
CA SER A 34 13.22 -7.81 0.80
C SER A 34 14.17 -7.62 1.97
N GLY A 35 13.98 -8.36 3.07
CA GLY A 35 14.77 -8.15 4.26
C GLY A 35 15.44 -9.39 4.82
N GLY A 36 15.19 -10.54 4.21
CA GLY A 36 15.82 -11.78 4.64
C GLY A 36 15.17 -12.42 5.87
N VAL A 37 14.19 -11.79 6.49
CA VAL A 37 13.53 -12.31 7.68
C VAL A 37 12.04 -12.03 7.61
N PRO A 38 11.23 -12.80 8.34
CA PRO A 38 9.78 -12.52 8.38
C PRO A 38 9.49 -11.17 9.02
N ALA A 39 8.36 -10.60 8.67
CA ALA A 39 7.92 -9.35 9.28
C ALA A 39 7.51 -9.59 10.74
N THR A 40 7.70 -8.56 11.54
CA THR A 40 7.29 -8.58 12.95
C THR A 40 6.41 -7.35 13.19
N LEU A 41 5.88 -7.23 14.41
CA LEU A 41 5.13 -6.03 14.75
C LEU A 41 6.00 -4.79 14.60
N ASN A 42 7.29 -4.92 14.89
CA ASN A 42 8.19 -3.79 14.75
C ASN A 42 8.34 -3.37 13.29
N THR A 43 8.23 -4.30 12.36
CA THR A 43 8.29 -3.97 10.94
C THR A 43 7.18 -2.99 10.58
N ILE A 44 5.98 -3.19 11.14
CA ILE A 44 4.87 -2.30 10.88
C ILE A 44 5.20 -0.89 11.37
N HIS A 45 5.72 -0.79 12.59
CA HIS A 45 6.04 0.52 13.16
C HIS A 45 7.14 1.22 12.37
N GLU A 46 8.13 0.47 11.90
CA GLU A 46 9.19 1.03 11.08
C GLU A 46 8.61 1.58 9.78
N ASN A 47 7.70 0.85 9.17
CA ASN A 47 7.09 1.29 7.91
C ASN A 47 6.24 2.54 8.10
N ILE A 48 5.53 2.64 9.22
CA ILE A 48 4.71 3.80 9.49
C ILE A 48 5.56 5.06 9.62
N GLU A 49 6.75 4.93 10.21
CA GLU A 49 7.61 6.07 10.49
C GLU A 49 8.54 6.44 9.34
N GLU A 50 8.70 5.55 8.39
CA GLU A 50 9.64 5.76 7.31
C GLU A 50 9.18 6.87 6.36
N VAL A 51 10.09 7.81 6.09
CA VAL A 51 9.83 8.92 5.17
C VAL A 51 11.06 9.09 4.29
N PRO A 52 10.88 9.27 2.97
CA PRO A 52 12.05 9.50 2.10
C PRO A 52 12.81 10.76 2.50
N PRO A 53 14.10 10.83 2.17
CA PRO A 53 14.89 12.03 2.49
C PRO A 53 14.27 13.28 1.89
N ASN A 54 14.37 14.37 2.61
CA ASN A 54 13.91 15.69 2.15
C ASN A 54 12.43 15.75 1.86
N THR A 55 11.64 14.92 2.53
CA THR A 55 10.20 14.88 2.35
C THR A 55 9.53 15.26 3.66
N ASP A 56 8.51 16.11 3.56
CA ASP A 56 7.72 16.49 4.72
C ASP A 56 6.93 15.27 5.20
N PRO A 57 7.03 14.91 6.49
CA PRO A 57 6.26 13.77 6.99
C PRO A 57 4.76 13.91 6.78
N GLY A 58 4.25 15.11 6.61
CA GLY A 58 2.82 15.32 6.37
C GLY A 58 2.35 14.76 5.04
N PHE A 59 3.25 14.45 4.12
CA PHE A 59 2.87 13.87 2.83
C PHE A 59 2.91 12.34 2.84
N LYS A 60 3.36 11.74 3.94
CA LYS A 60 3.41 10.29 4.09
C LYS A 60 2.08 9.78 4.62
N HIS A 61 1.56 8.74 3.99
CA HIS A 61 0.31 8.11 4.41
C HIS A 61 0.51 6.62 4.59
N TYR A 62 0.10 6.10 5.72
CA TYR A 62 0.08 4.67 5.97
C TYR A 62 -1.36 4.31 6.29
N SER A 63 -2.01 3.58 5.41
CA SER A 63 -3.45 3.36 5.51
C SER A 63 -3.80 1.90 5.37
N VAL A 64 -4.91 1.51 6.02
CA VAL A 64 -5.48 0.20 5.77
C VAL A 64 -6.41 0.32 4.57
N VAL A 65 -6.48 -0.75 3.78
CA VAL A 65 -7.40 -0.84 2.65
C VAL A 65 -8.55 -1.72 3.10
N LYS A 66 -9.76 -1.18 3.05
CA LYS A 66 -10.95 -1.93 3.41
C LYS A 66 -11.80 -2.21 2.19
N PHE A 67 -12.31 -3.44 2.12
CA PHE A 67 -13.29 -3.81 1.13
C PHE A 67 -14.58 -4.01 1.91
N HIS A 68 -15.53 -3.09 1.72
CA HIS A 68 -16.69 -2.97 2.59
C HIS A 68 -16.19 -2.72 4.01
N GLU A 69 -16.37 -3.63 4.95
CA GLU A 69 -15.93 -3.41 6.33
C GLU A 69 -14.69 -4.21 6.70
N ASP A 70 -14.19 -5.01 5.77
CA ASP A 70 -13.05 -5.89 6.06
C ASP A 70 -11.74 -5.25 5.67
N ILE A 71 -10.75 -5.33 6.55
CA ILE A 71 -9.39 -4.90 6.20
C ILE A 71 -8.79 -6.01 5.34
N ILE A 72 -8.49 -5.68 4.09
CA ILE A 72 -7.92 -6.66 3.16
C ILE A 72 -6.49 -6.34 2.77
N GLY A 73 -5.96 -5.22 3.21
CA GLY A 73 -4.60 -4.87 2.84
C GLY A 73 -4.15 -3.57 3.45
N ILE A 74 -2.95 -3.15 3.06
CA ILE A 74 -2.39 -1.85 3.48
C ILE A 74 -1.73 -1.19 2.29
N ILE A 75 -1.65 0.13 2.34
CA ILE A 75 -0.90 0.88 1.36
C ILE A 75 -0.15 2.00 2.08
N ASP A 76 1.13 2.13 1.72
CA ASP A 76 2.02 3.13 2.26
C ASP A 76 2.46 3.98 1.08
N TYR A 77 2.09 5.25 1.06
CA TYR A 77 2.43 6.09 -0.09
C TYR A 77 2.81 7.49 0.36
N VAL A 78 3.54 8.17 -0.51
CA VAL A 78 4.02 9.52 -0.24
C VAL A 78 3.59 10.41 -1.40
N GLU A 79 2.93 11.53 -1.08
CA GLU A 79 2.53 12.49 -2.10
C GLU A 79 3.70 13.41 -2.42
N MET A 80 3.73 13.89 -3.66
CA MET A 80 4.74 14.85 -4.13
C MET A 80 6.16 14.29 -4.00
N TYR A 81 6.32 13.04 -4.34
CA TYR A 81 7.62 12.38 -4.30
C TYR A 81 7.71 11.38 -5.46
N PRO A 82 8.81 11.33 -6.21
CA PRO A 82 10.02 12.16 -6.06
C PRO A 82 9.87 13.57 -6.60
N ASP A 83 8.77 13.85 -7.30
CA ASP A 83 8.52 15.17 -7.88
C ASP A 83 7.14 15.65 -7.47
N GLU A 84 6.90 16.94 -7.69
CA GLU A 84 5.63 17.56 -7.31
C GLU A 84 4.41 16.93 -7.95
N ASP A 85 4.57 16.32 -9.13
CA ASP A 85 3.45 15.76 -9.86
C ASP A 85 3.32 14.25 -9.67
N ALA A 86 4.03 13.69 -8.71
CA ALA A 86 4.10 12.23 -8.54
C ALA A 86 3.66 11.80 -7.16
N VAL A 87 3.17 10.57 -7.10
CA VAL A 87 2.89 9.87 -5.85
C VAL A 87 3.73 8.60 -5.86
N TYR A 88 4.38 8.29 -4.76
CA TYR A 88 5.23 7.13 -4.65
C TYR A 88 4.58 6.10 -3.72
N ILE A 89 4.36 4.90 -4.21
CA ILE A 89 3.85 3.80 -3.39
C ILE A 89 5.05 2.98 -2.93
N GLY A 90 5.33 3.04 -1.63
CA GLY A 90 6.45 2.31 -1.06
C GLY A 90 6.10 0.89 -0.68
N LEU A 91 4.84 0.64 -0.34
CA LEU A 91 4.41 -0.69 0.05
C LEU A 91 2.92 -0.82 -0.22
N PHE A 92 2.54 -1.92 -0.85
CA PHE A 92 1.14 -2.23 -1.07
C PHE A 92 0.98 -3.74 -0.93
N LEU A 93 0.17 -4.16 0.01
CA LEU A 93 -0.04 -5.59 0.30
C LEU A 93 -1.52 -5.87 0.36
N ILE A 94 -1.92 -6.99 -0.24
CA ILE A 94 -3.26 -7.54 -0.08
C ILE A 94 -3.10 -8.84 0.71
N ASP A 95 -3.97 -9.06 1.68
CA ASP A 95 -3.97 -10.28 2.48
C ASP A 95 -4.07 -11.48 1.54
N LYS A 96 -3.23 -12.48 1.76
CA LYS A 96 -3.10 -13.58 0.81
C LYS A 96 -4.42 -14.27 0.47
N PRO A 97 -5.30 -14.56 1.44
CA PRO A 97 -6.58 -15.19 1.08
C PRO A 97 -7.43 -14.36 0.13
N ARG A 98 -7.16 -13.07 0.02
CA ARG A 98 -7.92 -12.19 -0.86
C ARG A 98 -7.21 -11.94 -2.19
N GLN A 99 -6.01 -12.47 -2.37
CA GLN A 99 -5.28 -12.32 -3.62
C GLN A 99 -5.89 -13.24 -4.68
N GLY A 100 -5.67 -12.87 -5.95
CA GLY A 100 -6.20 -13.67 -7.04
C GLY A 100 -7.65 -13.42 -7.38
N LEU A 101 -8.30 -12.49 -6.66
CA LEU A 101 -9.70 -12.15 -6.87
C LEU A 101 -9.89 -10.81 -7.54
N GLY A 102 -8.80 -10.17 -7.94
CA GLY A 102 -8.87 -8.88 -8.62
C GLY A 102 -8.91 -7.68 -7.70
N HIS A 103 -8.83 -7.88 -6.39
CA HIS A 103 -8.90 -6.75 -5.45
C HIS A 103 -7.78 -5.75 -5.65
N GLY A 104 -6.55 -6.22 -5.79
CA GLY A 104 -5.42 -5.32 -5.93
C GLY A 104 -5.54 -4.44 -7.15
N LYS A 105 -5.88 -5.06 -8.28
CA LYS A 105 -6.00 -4.32 -9.53
C LYS A 105 -7.11 -3.27 -9.46
N ARG A 106 -8.27 -3.67 -8.94
CA ARG A 106 -9.40 -2.75 -8.84
C ARG A 106 -9.09 -1.61 -7.86
N PHE A 107 -8.43 -1.93 -6.75
CA PHE A 107 -8.06 -0.89 -5.79
C PHE A 107 -7.11 0.11 -6.42
N ILE A 108 -6.10 -0.37 -7.11
CA ILE A 108 -5.11 0.54 -7.72
C ILE A 108 -5.75 1.41 -8.79
N GLN A 109 -6.70 0.86 -9.56
CA GLN A 109 -7.40 1.67 -10.55
C GLN A 109 -8.16 2.81 -9.89
N ASN A 110 -8.83 2.53 -8.77
CA ASN A 110 -9.51 3.58 -8.02
C ASN A 110 -8.51 4.58 -7.44
N PHE A 111 -7.40 4.09 -6.93
CA PHE A 111 -6.36 4.94 -6.36
C PHE A 111 -5.80 5.88 -7.42
N GLU A 112 -5.58 5.37 -8.62
CA GLU A 112 -5.08 6.19 -9.72
C GLU A 112 -6.03 7.31 -10.05
N VAL A 113 -7.32 7.01 -10.09
CA VAL A 113 -8.33 8.04 -10.38
C VAL A 113 -8.30 9.12 -9.30
N GLN A 114 -8.24 8.70 -8.03
CA GLN A 114 -8.22 9.66 -6.94
C GLN A 114 -6.98 10.55 -6.96
N MET A 115 -5.83 9.97 -7.27
CA MET A 115 -4.60 10.75 -7.33
C MET A 115 -4.62 11.71 -8.50
N LYS A 116 -5.20 11.29 -9.63
CA LYS A 116 -5.36 12.17 -10.77
C LYS A 116 -6.23 13.35 -10.43
N GLU A 117 -7.31 13.11 -9.69
CA GLU A 117 -8.21 14.17 -9.29
C GLU A 117 -7.54 15.18 -8.36
N LYS A 118 -6.53 14.74 -7.64
CA LYS A 118 -5.75 15.63 -6.77
C LYS A 118 -4.70 16.41 -7.53
N GLY A 119 -4.52 16.12 -8.82
CA GLY A 119 -3.58 16.85 -9.65
C GLY A 119 -2.29 16.12 -9.95
N TYR A 120 -2.14 14.90 -9.49
CA TYR A 120 -0.93 14.14 -9.76
C TYR A 120 -1.01 13.50 -11.14
N HIS A 121 0.14 13.40 -11.81
CA HIS A 121 0.21 12.85 -13.17
C HIS A 121 0.94 11.52 -13.23
N ARG A 122 1.64 11.13 -12.17
CA ARG A 122 2.44 9.91 -12.17
C ARG A 122 2.32 9.18 -10.86
N ILE A 123 2.36 7.86 -10.94
CA ILE A 123 2.46 7.00 -9.77
C ILE A 123 3.70 6.14 -9.94
N ARG A 124 4.61 6.23 -8.97
CA ARG A 124 5.85 5.48 -8.97
C ARG A 124 5.75 4.36 -7.94
N LEU A 125 6.42 3.27 -8.22
CA LEU A 125 6.31 2.07 -7.40
C LEU A 125 7.67 1.63 -6.88
N GLY A 126 7.70 1.25 -5.60
CA GLY A 126 8.89 0.66 -5.02
C GLY A 126 8.81 -0.85 -4.99
N VAL A 127 8.87 -1.47 -6.17
CA VAL A 127 8.76 -2.92 -6.28
C VAL A 127 10.14 -3.52 -6.48
N LEU A 128 10.46 -4.55 -5.70
CA LEU A 128 11.74 -5.22 -5.84
C LEU A 128 11.78 -5.99 -7.15
N LYS A 129 12.93 -5.95 -7.81
CA LYS A 129 13.07 -6.63 -9.08
C LYS A 129 12.86 -8.14 -8.97
N ASN A 130 13.26 -8.72 -7.86
CA ASN A 130 13.10 -10.15 -7.67
C ASN A 130 11.78 -10.53 -7.02
N ASN A 131 10.90 -9.57 -6.83
CA ASN A 131 9.55 -9.85 -6.32
C ASN A 131 8.64 -10.01 -7.52
N ILE A 132 8.63 -11.22 -8.07
CA ILE A 132 7.94 -11.48 -9.33
C ILE A 132 6.45 -11.20 -9.25
N SER A 133 5.83 -11.58 -8.13
CA SER A 133 4.38 -11.35 -7.98
C SER A 133 4.03 -9.87 -8.04
N GLY A 134 4.79 -9.06 -7.31
CA GLY A 134 4.55 -7.62 -7.32
C GLY A 134 4.81 -7.04 -8.69
N PHE A 135 5.88 -7.49 -9.35
CA PHE A 135 6.21 -7.00 -10.67
C PHE A 135 5.10 -7.31 -11.67
N LYS A 136 4.61 -8.55 -11.66
CA LYS A 136 3.53 -8.93 -12.57
C LYS A 136 2.28 -8.10 -12.34
N PHE A 137 1.95 -7.85 -11.08
CA PHE A 137 0.78 -7.06 -10.77
C PHE A 137 0.87 -5.68 -11.42
N TRP A 138 2.03 -5.05 -11.30
CA TRP A 138 2.19 -3.70 -11.79
C TRP A 138 2.33 -3.60 -13.29
N GLU A 139 2.61 -4.68 -13.96
CA GLU A 139 2.66 -4.69 -15.42
C GLU A 139 1.27 -4.73 -16.05
N ASN A 140 0.28 -5.10 -15.29
CA ASN A 140 -1.09 -5.14 -15.80
C ASN A 140 -1.77 -3.79 -15.63
#